data_400d287fdcac378d0868429d7894f9ec
#
_entry.id   400d287fdcac378d0868429d7894f9ec
#
_cell.length_a   1.000
_cell.length_b   1.000
_cell.length_c   1.000
_cell.angle_alpha   90.00
_cell.angle_beta   90.00
_cell.angle_gamma   90.00
#
_symmetry.space_group_name_H-M   'P 1'
#
loop_
_entity.id
_entity.type
_entity.pdbx_description
1 polymer ?
#
loop_
_entity_poly.entity_id
_entity_poly.type
_entity_poly.pdbx_seq_one_letter_code
_entity_poly.pdbx_strand_id
1 'polypeptide(L)'
;KLSNIVVKNADCRYASILFGLEGHPIEDVTLSNIYIQYKGGLTMDDVIHQRGANSFFTRVNSAAHGTRQSGDEQEPEKPGRPDPFDVPDMEKGYPEPSSHGILPAYGLFIKHAKNVRVDKVEFETLQEDQRPAIVLMNVDGIKFTEVEVDKSAEAPYFVLKNVRNFQVEDFAGVKDKNITSAENQEIYK
;
A
#
# COMPACT_ATOMS: atom_id res chain seq x y z
N LYS A 1 5.74 16.63 7.45
CA LYS A 1 4.80 17.06 6.42
C LYS A 1 5.41 16.94 5.04
N LEU A 2 4.68 16.35 4.10
CA LEU A 2 4.97 16.30 2.67
C LEU A 2 3.87 17.06 1.94
N SER A 3 4.22 18.00 1.06
CA SER A 3 3.22 18.83 0.38
C SER A 3 3.71 19.40 -0.95
N ASN A 4 2.75 19.80 -1.80
CA ASN A 4 3.01 20.41 -3.10
C ASN A 4 3.84 19.51 -4.03
N ILE A 5 3.41 18.27 -4.16
CA ILE A 5 4.12 17.25 -4.96
C ILE A 5 3.30 16.93 -6.19
N VAL A 6 3.94 16.92 -7.35
CA VAL A 6 3.37 16.45 -8.61
C VAL A 6 4.30 15.39 -9.18
N VAL A 7 3.76 14.19 -9.36
CA VAL A 7 4.46 13.08 -10.00
C VAL A 7 3.63 12.60 -11.18
N LYS A 8 4.27 12.37 -12.32
CA LYS A 8 3.62 11.83 -13.51
C LYS A 8 4.29 10.57 -13.99
N ASN A 9 3.48 9.65 -14.51
CA ASN A 9 3.96 8.42 -15.12
C ASN A 9 4.73 7.53 -14.14
N ALA A 10 4.30 7.51 -12.86
CA ALA A 10 4.90 6.69 -11.81
C ALA A 10 4.72 5.19 -12.09
N ASP A 11 5.69 4.40 -11.64
CA ASP A 11 5.61 2.94 -11.73
C ASP A 11 4.49 2.43 -10.81
N CYS A 12 3.53 1.73 -11.40
CA CYS A 12 2.35 1.24 -10.68
C CYS A 12 2.63 0.09 -9.72
N ARG A 13 3.79 -0.58 -9.81
CA ARG A 13 4.18 -1.63 -8.86
C ARG A 13 4.32 -1.10 -7.44
N TYR A 14 4.71 0.15 -7.33
CA TYR A 14 5.00 0.82 -6.07
C TYR A 14 4.00 1.95 -5.84
N ALA A 15 3.05 1.72 -4.95
CA ALA A 15 2.19 2.79 -4.44
C ALA A 15 3.02 3.85 -3.69
N SER A 16 2.41 4.96 -3.33
CA SER A 16 2.97 5.82 -2.27
C SER A 16 2.98 5.04 -0.95
N ILE A 17 4.10 5.02 -0.25
CA ILE A 17 4.31 4.14 0.89
C ILE A 17 4.57 4.94 2.17
N LEU A 18 3.82 4.62 3.24
CA LEU A 18 4.17 4.94 4.61
C LEU A 18 4.30 3.63 5.37
N PHE A 19 5.52 3.21 5.66
CA PHE A 19 5.78 1.89 6.22
C PHE A 19 6.61 1.99 7.49
N GLY A 20 5.97 1.87 8.66
CA GLY A 20 6.62 1.67 9.94
C GLY A 20 6.91 0.19 10.22
N LEU A 21 7.44 -0.10 11.38
CA LEU A 21 7.65 -1.47 11.86
C LEU A 21 6.73 -1.78 13.03
N GLU A 22 6.49 -3.04 13.31
CA GLU A 22 5.77 -3.45 14.50
C GLU A 22 6.47 -2.90 15.76
N GLY A 23 5.71 -2.28 16.65
CA GLY A 23 6.26 -1.59 17.83
C GLY A 23 6.92 -0.24 17.56
N HIS A 24 7.19 0.10 16.28
CA HIS A 24 7.85 1.35 15.86
C HIS A 24 7.07 2.03 14.71
N PRO A 25 5.84 2.48 14.95
CA PRO A 25 5.01 3.09 13.91
C PRO A 25 5.59 4.44 13.44
N ILE A 26 5.28 4.80 12.20
CA ILE A 26 5.46 6.17 11.72
C ILE A 26 4.32 7.02 12.30
N GLU A 27 4.66 8.17 12.91
CA GLU A 27 3.68 8.99 13.61
C GLU A 27 3.63 10.42 13.05
N ASP A 28 2.47 11.09 13.22
CA ASP A 28 2.27 12.52 12.94
C ASP A 28 2.58 12.94 11.49
N VAL A 29 2.15 12.15 10.53
CA VAL A 29 2.36 12.44 9.10
C VAL A 29 1.23 13.29 8.54
N THR A 30 1.59 14.29 7.76
CA THR A 30 0.64 15.04 6.92
C THR A 30 1.08 14.97 5.45
N LEU A 31 0.21 14.49 4.60
CA LEU A 31 0.29 14.56 3.14
C LEU A 31 -0.71 15.62 2.67
N SER A 32 -0.27 16.62 1.90
CA SER A 32 -1.21 17.67 1.45
C SER A 32 -0.85 18.26 0.09
N ASN A 33 -1.88 18.52 -0.72
CA ASN A 33 -1.73 19.07 -2.06
C ASN A 33 -0.74 18.23 -2.91
N ILE A 34 -1.12 16.97 -3.16
CA ILE A 34 -0.30 15.98 -3.87
C ILE A 34 -1.11 15.42 -5.04
N TYR A 35 -0.51 15.41 -6.21
CA TYR A 35 -1.02 14.75 -7.40
C TYR A 35 -0.03 13.70 -7.86
N ILE A 36 -0.49 12.47 -8.01
CA ILE A 36 0.33 11.37 -8.55
C ILE A 36 -0.43 10.62 -9.63
N GLN A 37 0.14 10.60 -10.83
CA GLN A 37 -0.35 9.80 -11.95
C GLN A 37 0.51 8.54 -12.08
N TYR A 38 -0.12 7.39 -11.88
CA TYR A 38 0.49 6.07 -12.03
C TYR A 38 0.24 5.51 -13.43
N LYS A 39 1.08 4.59 -13.87
CA LYS A 39 0.85 3.86 -15.13
C LYS A 39 -0.40 3.00 -15.08
N GLY A 40 -0.71 2.41 -13.94
CA GLY A 40 -1.83 1.49 -13.76
C GLY A 40 -1.62 0.13 -14.46
N GLY A 41 -2.71 -0.61 -14.64
CA GLY A 41 -2.73 -1.83 -15.42
C GLY A 41 -2.41 -3.12 -14.66
N LEU A 42 -2.30 -3.08 -13.34
CA LEU A 42 -2.09 -4.27 -12.51
C LEU A 42 -3.39 -4.75 -11.85
N THR A 43 -3.37 -6.01 -11.44
CA THR A 43 -4.47 -6.72 -10.79
C THR A 43 -4.04 -7.28 -9.44
N MET A 44 -4.98 -7.75 -8.63
CA MET A 44 -4.65 -8.51 -7.41
C MET A 44 -4.00 -9.85 -7.70
N ASP A 45 -4.23 -10.44 -8.89
CA ASP A 45 -3.54 -11.67 -9.29
C ASP A 45 -2.05 -11.45 -9.51
N ASP A 46 -1.63 -10.28 -10.01
CA ASP A 46 -0.21 -9.94 -10.14
C ASP A 46 0.48 -9.88 -8.76
N VAL A 47 -0.20 -9.32 -7.76
CA VAL A 47 0.28 -9.30 -6.37
C VAL A 47 0.44 -10.71 -5.82
N ILE A 48 -0.57 -11.57 -6.03
CA ILE A 48 -0.60 -12.95 -5.54
C ILE A 48 0.48 -13.80 -6.20
N HIS A 49 0.62 -13.72 -7.52
CA HIS A 49 1.64 -14.47 -8.26
C HIS A 49 3.05 -14.11 -7.79
N GLN A 50 3.31 -12.85 -7.52
CA GLN A 50 4.61 -12.44 -7.02
C GLN A 50 4.90 -12.97 -5.61
N ARG A 51 3.90 -13.02 -4.72
CA ARG A 51 4.09 -13.55 -3.37
C ARG A 51 4.22 -15.08 -3.34
N GLY A 52 3.61 -15.76 -4.29
CA GLY A 52 3.70 -17.22 -4.45
C GLY A 52 4.99 -17.72 -5.12
N ALA A 53 5.54 -16.92 -6.01
CA ALA A 53 6.82 -17.22 -6.66
C ALA A 53 7.95 -16.71 -5.78
N ASN A 54 8.49 -17.51 -4.83
CA ASN A 54 9.69 -17.17 -4.03
C ASN A 54 10.50 -16.05 -4.66
N SER A 55 10.20 -14.86 -4.29
CA SER A 55 10.17 -13.70 -5.14
C SER A 55 11.45 -13.53 -5.96
N PHE A 56 11.29 -13.34 -7.24
CA PHE A 56 12.31 -12.81 -8.14
C PHE A 56 13.10 -11.65 -7.48
N PHE A 57 12.47 -10.86 -6.61
CA PHE A 57 13.08 -9.76 -5.86
C PHE A 57 14.03 -10.21 -4.75
N THR A 58 13.78 -11.30 -4.06
CA THR A 58 14.77 -11.86 -3.13
C THR A 58 16.02 -12.30 -3.90
N ARG A 59 15.86 -12.85 -5.10
CA ARG A 59 16.97 -13.24 -5.95
C ARG A 59 17.75 -12.05 -6.55
N VAL A 60 17.04 -10.99 -6.97
CA VAL A 60 17.69 -9.80 -7.58
C VAL A 60 18.45 -8.99 -6.52
N ASN A 61 17.87 -8.79 -5.34
CA ASN A 61 18.56 -8.09 -4.25
C ASN A 61 19.76 -8.88 -3.71
N SER A 62 19.66 -10.20 -3.60
CA SER A 62 20.81 -11.06 -3.24
C SER A 62 21.92 -11.02 -4.28
N ALA A 63 21.59 -10.91 -5.56
CA ALA A 63 22.57 -10.81 -6.65
C ALA A 63 23.22 -9.42 -6.72
N ALA A 64 22.48 -8.35 -6.42
CA ALA A 64 22.97 -6.97 -6.47
C ALA A 64 23.92 -6.63 -5.30
N HIS A 65 23.79 -7.30 -4.15
CA HIS A 65 24.62 -7.05 -2.96
C HIS A 65 25.71 -8.12 -2.70
N GLY A 66 25.93 -9.02 -3.62
CA GLY A 66 27.11 -9.93 -3.59
C GLY A 66 27.15 -10.94 -2.43
N THR A 67 26.11 -11.06 -1.64
CA THR A 67 26.00 -12.04 -0.56
C THR A 67 25.21 -13.26 -1.00
N ARG A 68 25.87 -14.14 -1.76
CA ARG A 68 25.42 -15.54 -1.83
C ARG A 68 25.71 -16.19 -0.48
N GLN A 69 24.74 -16.18 0.43
CA GLN A 69 24.71 -17.17 1.48
C GLN A 69 24.17 -18.45 0.88
N SER A 70 25.08 -19.40 0.65
CA SER A 70 24.78 -20.78 0.36
C SER A 70 24.18 -21.37 1.65
N GLY A 71 22.88 -21.51 1.73
CA GLY A 71 22.21 -22.12 2.87
C GLY A 71 20.80 -21.62 3.15
N ASP A 72 20.18 -20.87 2.25
CA ASP A 72 18.78 -20.51 2.41
C ASP A 72 17.93 -21.79 2.25
N GLU A 73 17.62 -22.39 3.39
CA GLU A 73 16.53 -23.35 3.50
C GLU A 73 15.29 -22.65 2.93
N GLN A 74 14.78 -23.18 1.82
CA GLN A 74 13.50 -22.74 1.26
C GLN A 74 12.48 -22.91 2.38
N GLU A 75 11.92 -21.79 2.89
CA GLU A 75 10.74 -21.92 3.71
C GLU A 75 9.72 -22.77 2.94
N PRO A 76 9.17 -23.82 3.57
CA PRO A 76 8.22 -24.67 2.90
C PRO A 76 7.06 -23.81 2.40
N GLU A 77 6.73 -23.92 1.11
CA GLU A 77 5.57 -23.25 0.52
C GLU A 77 4.36 -23.49 1.42
N LYS A 78 3.82 -22.42 2.00
CA LYS A 78 2.57 -22.53 2.77
C LYS A 78 1.52 -23.10 1.84
N PRO A 79 0.88 -24.23 2.19
CA PRO A 79 -0.15 -24.81 1.34
C PRO A 79 -1.33 -23.86 1.26
N GLY A 80 -1.58 -23.26 0.10
CA GLY A 80 -2.68 -22.35 -0.16
C GLY A 80 -2.29 -21.18 -1.08
N ARG A 81 -3.30 -20.46 -1.53
CA ARG A 81 -3.08 -19.21 -2.30
C ARG A 81 -2.49 -18.16 -1.34
N PRO A 82 -1.37 -17.52 -1.67
CA PRO A 82 -0.76 -16.51 -0.81
C PRO A 82 -1.73 -15.35 -0.52
N ASP A 83 -1.71 -14.82 0.71
CA ASP A 83 -2.45 -13.59 1.05
C ASP A 83 -1.76 -12.40 0.38
N PRO A 84 -2.44 -11.67 -0.52
CA PRO A 84 -1.85 -10.48 -1.16
C PRO A 84 -1.51 -9.37 -0.16
N PHE A 85 -2.12 -9.39 1.02
CA PHE A 85 -1.87 -8.42 2.07
C PHE A 85 -0.76 -8.83 3.05
N ASP A 86 -0.19 -10.02 2.90
CA ASP A 86 0.99 -10.42 3.67
C ASP A 86 2.24 -9.70 3.13
N VAL A 87 2.34 -8.41 3.40
CA VAL A 87 3.49 -7.56 3.04
C VAL A 87 4.52 -7.63 4.17
N PRO A 88 5.71 -8.19 3.93
CA PRO A 88 6.69 -8.43 5.00
C PRO A 88 7.25 -7.13 5.58
N ASP A 89 7.48 -7.13 6.90
CA ASP A 89 8.23 -6.10 7.59
C ASP A 89 9.73 -6.31 7.33
N MET A 90 10.38 -5.34 6.71
CA MET A 90 11.80 -5.43 6.32
C MET A 90 12.70 -4.86 7.41
N GLU A 91 12.68 -5.43 8.62
CA GLU A 91 13.43 -4.92 9.80
C GLU A 91 14.94 -4.78 9.56
N LYS A 92 15.51 -5.66 8.76
CA LYS A 92 16.95 -5.70 8.47
C LYS A 92 17.27 -5.34 7.03
N GLY A 93 16.26 -4.99 6.25
CA GLY A 93 16.39 -4.68 4.82
C GLY A 93 16.71 -3.21 4.57
N TYR A 94 17.17 -2.92 3.36
CA TYR A 94 17.24 -1.54 2.89
C TYR A 94 15.82 -1.05 2.53
N PRO A 95 15.41 0.14 2.98
CA PRO A 95 14.04 0.63 2.79
C PRO A 95 13.81 1.13 1.36
N GLU A 96 13.81 0.22 0.40
CA GLU A 96 13.45 0.51 -0.98
C GLU A 96 12.03 0.03 -1.29
N PRO A 97 11.25 0.75 -2.10
CA PRO A 97 9.93 0.30 -2.54
C PRO A 97 9.95 -1.09 -3.17
N SER A 98 11.00 -1.41 -3.93
CA SER A 98 11.20 -2.72 -4.57
C SER A 98 11.32 -3.89 -3.58
N SER A 99 11.75 -3.63 -2.35
CA SER A 99 11.88 -4.65 -1.31
C SER A 99 10.54 -5.27 -0.88
N HIS A 100 9.45 -4.52 -1.05
CA HIS A 100 8.11 -4.98 -0.71
C HIS A 100 7.38 -5.66 -1.89
N GLY A 101 7.97 -5.62 -3.08
CA GLY A 101 7.40 -6.15 -4.32
C GLY A 101 6.17 -5.36 -4.80
N ILE A 102 5.32 -6.00 -5.60
CA ILE A 102 4.05 -5.40 -6.03
C ILE A 102 3.13 -5.27 -4.81
N LEU A 103 2.76 -4.04 -4.49
CA LEU A 103 1.89 -3.77 -3.36
C LEU A 103 0.40 -4.05 -3.69
N PRO A 104 -0.41 -4.42 -2.69
CA PRO A 104 -1.84 -4.64 -2.87
C PRO A 104 -2.67 -3.35 -2.99
N ALA A 105 -2.02 -2.22 -3.25
CA ALA A 105 -2.63 -0.93 -3.52
C ALA A 105 -1.91 -0.28 -4.70
N TYR A 106 -2.61 0.51 -5.51
CA TYR A 106 -1.94 1.27 -6.55
C TYR A 106 -1.57 2.69 -6.08
N GLY A 107 -2.40 3.34 -5.26
CA GLY A 107 -2.26 4.74 -4.86
C GLY A 107 -1.48 4.93 -3.56
N LEU A 108 -2.02 4.45 -2.43
CA LEU A 108 -1.42 4.64 -1.12
C LEU A 108 -1.44 3.36 -0.29
N PHE A 109 -0.29 2.96 0.21
CA PHE A 109 -0.13 1.85 1.14
C PHE A 109 0.45 2.35 2.46
N ILE A 110 -0.28 2.13 3.55
CA ILE A 110 0.18 2.51 4.90
C ILE A 110 0.19 1.29 5.81
N LYS A 111 1.33 1.04 6.43
CA LYS A 111 1.47 -0.02 7.43
C LYS A 111 2.20 0.50 8.65
N HIS A 112 1.72 0.13 9.86
CA HIS A 112 2.25 0.56 11.15
C HIS A 112 2.41 2.10 11.24
N ALA A 113 1.30 2.81 11.30
CA ALA A 113 1.30 4.26 11.41
C ALA A 113 0.27 4.78 12.42
N LYS A 114 0.53 5.98 12.95
CA LYS A 114 -0.39 6.68 13.84
C LYS A 114 -0.54 8.16 13.47
N ASN A 115 -1.74 8.70 13.67
CA ASN A 115 -2.05 10.12 13.48
C ASN A 115 -1.63 10.63 12.09
N VAL A 116 -2.20 10.04 11.03
CA VAL A 116 -1.95 10.41 9.63
C VAL A 116 -3.06 11.31 9.12
N ARG A 117 -2.70 12.34 8.36
CA ARG A 117 -3.63 13.23 7.65
C ARG A 117 -3.30 13.24 6.17
N VAL A 118 -4.33 13.04 5.35
CA VAL A 118 -4.26 13.07 3.89
C VAL A 118 -5.27 14.11 3.41
N ASP A 119 -4.79 15.21 2.86
CA ASP A 119 -5.58 16.39 2.53
C ASP A 119 -5.27 16.88 1.12
N LYS A 120 -6.28 17.02 0.26
CA LYS A 120 -6.11 17.46 -1.13
C LYS A 120 -5.12 16.60 -1.90
N VAL A 121 -5.42 15.31 -1.98
CA VAL A 121 -4.58 14.33 -2.66
C VAL A 121 -5.36 13.68 -3.79
N GLU A 122 -4.72 13.59 -4.95
CA GLU A 122 -5.29 12.94 -6.14
C GLU A 122 -4.36 11.83 -6.63
N PHE A 123 -4.93 10.64 -6.86
CA PHE A 123 -4.28 9.50 -7.48
C PHE A 123 -5.00 9.13 -8.77
N GLU A 124 -4.33 9.35 -9.88
CA GLU A 124 -4.81 9.05 -11.23
C GLU A 124 -4.08 7.83 -11.80
N THR A 125 -4.73 7.10 -12.73
CA THR A 125 -4.10 6.00 -13.46
C THR A 125 -4.25 6.18 -14.97
N LEU A 126 -3.18 5.95 -15.74
CA LEU A 126 -3.22 5.98 -17.21
C LEU A 126 -3.93 4.76 -17.81
N GLN A 127 -3.90 3.65 -17.11
CA GLN A 127 -4.61 2.41 -17.45
C GLN A 127 -5.37 1.95 -16.22
N GLU A 128 -6.55 1.38 -16.41
CA GLU A 128 -7.35 0.86 -15.31
C GLU A 128 -6.56 -0.12 -14.44
N ASP A 129 -6.44 0.19 -13.15
CA ASP A 129 -5.80 -0.68 -12.16
C ASP A 129 -6.86 -1.36 -11.30
N GLN A 130 -6.80 -2.68 -11.18
CA GLN A 130 -7.83 -3.48 -10.48
C GLN A 130 -7.50 -3.74 -9.02
N ARG A 131 -6.45 -3.13 -8.50
CA ARG A 131 -6.13 -3.16 -7.08
C ARG A 131 -6.91 -2.07 -6.31
N PRO A 132 -7.09 -2.23 -5.00
CA PRO A 132 -7.55 -1.14 -4.14
C PRO A 132 -6.76 0.15 -4.35
N ALA A 133 -7.43 1.30 -4.28
CA ALA A 133 -6.73 2.57 -4.34
C ALA A 133 -5.86 2.80 -3.10
N ILE A 134 -6.39 2.46 -1.93
CA ILE A 134 -5.75 2.70 -0.63
C ILE A 134 -5.85 1.44 0.24
N VAL A 135 -4.71 1.03 0.81
CA VAL A 135 -4.64 -0.07 1.78
C VAL A 135 -4.01 0.43 3.07
N LEU A 136 -4.70 0.17 4.19
CA LEU A 136 -4.26 0.54 5.52
C LEU A 136 -4.14 -0.71 6.39
N MET A 137 -2.98 -0.89 7.05
CA MET A 137 -2.69 -2.04 7.90
C MET A 137 -2.05 -1.57 9.21
N ASN A 138 -2.63 -1.97 10.34
CA ASN A 138 -2.13 -1.58 11.67
C ASN A 138 -1.99 -0.06 11.80
N VAL A 139 -3.07 0.68 11.52
CA VAL A 139 -3.09 2.15 11.57
C VAL A 139 -4.03 2.62 12.67
N ASP A 140 -3.58 3.57 13.49
CA ASP A 140 -4.38 4.19 14.52
C ASP A 140 -4.46 5.72 14.32
N GLY A 141 -5.64 6.20 13.96
CA GLY A 141 -5.87 7.61 13.65
C GLY A 141 -5.43 7.99 12.24
N ILE A 142 -6.37 7.97 11.31
CA ILE A 142 -6.16 8.49 9.97
C ILE A 142 -7.37 9.26 9.49
N LYS A 143 -7.12 10.42 8.87
CA LYS A 143 -8.17 11.24 8.26
C LYS A 143 -7.83 11.55 6.81
N PHE A 144 -8.80 11.32 5.93
CA PHE A 144 -8.79 11.74 4.53
C PHE A 144 -9.76 12.90 4.34
N THR A 145 -9.32 13.96 3.65
CA THR A 145 -10.14 15.15 3.36
C THR A 145 -9.85 15.61 1.93
N GLU A 146 -10.90 15.88 1.14
CA GLU A 146 -10.77 16.35 -0.24
C GLU A 146 -9.82 15.45 -1.07
N VAL A 147 -10.12 14.14 -1.16
CA VAL A 147 -9.29 13.16 -1.87
C VAL A 147 -10.02 12.58 -3.08
N GLU A 148 -9.32 12.50 -4.18
CA GLU A 148 -9.80 11.88 -5.43
C GLU A 148 -8.92 10.70 -5.83
N VAL A 149 -9.52 9.63 -6.29
CA VAL A 149 -8.80 8.45 -6.78
C VAL A 149 -9.51 7.84 -7.98
N ASP A 150 -8.77 7.44 -8.98
CA ASP A 150 -9.28 6.56 -10.01
C ASP A 150 -9.52 5.16 -9.42
N LYS A 151 -10.58 4.51 -9.86
CA LYS A 151 -10.94 3.21 -9.32
C LYS A 151 -11.60 2.34 -10.39
N SER A 152 -11.14 1.12 -10.53
CA SER A 152 -11.86 0.08 -11.26
C SER A 152 -13.23 -0.18 -10.63
N ALA A 153 -14.22 -0.55 -11.43
CA ALA A 153 -15.56 -0.86 -10.93
C ALA A 153 -15.54 -1.93 -9.84
N GLU A 154 -14.70 -2.95 -10.00
CA GLU A 154 -14.62 -4.12 -9.13
C GLU A 154 -13.72 -3.92 -7.89
N ALA A 155 -12.81 -2.94 -7.90
CA ALA A 155 -11.89 -2.71 -6.79
C ALA A 155 -12.53 -1.86 -5.68
N PRO A 156 -12.19 -2.04 -4.40
CA PRO A 156 -12.58 -1.13 -3.32
C PRO A 156 -11.77 0.16 -3.35
N TYR A 157 -12.31 1.24 -2.79
CA TYR A 157 -11.55 2.45 -2.51
C TYR A 157 -10.53 2.21 -1.41
N PHE A 158 -10.97 1.50 -0.35
CA PHE A 158 -10.14 1.20 0.80
C PHE A 158 -10.19 -0.27 1.18
N VAL A 159 -9.06 -0.80 1.60
CA VAL A 159 -8.96 -2.02 2.41
C VAL A 159 -8.35 -1.66 3.76
N LEU A 160 -9.09 -1.97 4.83
CA LEU A 160 -8.70 -1.69 6.20
C LEU A 160 -8.42 -3.00 6.92
N LYS A 161 -7.20 -3.18 7.43
CA LYS A 161 -6.77 -4.32 8.23
C LYS A 161 -6.21 -3.84 9.56
N ASN A 162 -6.91 -4.14 10.65
CA ASN A 162 -6.57 -3.66 12.00
C ASN A 162 -6.38 -2.13 12.03
N VAL A 163 -7.44 -1.40 11.67
CA VAL A 163 -7.44 0.07 11.62
C VAL A 163 -8.37 0.63 12.69
N ARG A 164 -7.93 1.64 13.41
CA ARG A 164 -8.71 2.38 14.39
C ARG A 164 -8.78 3.86 14.05
N ASN A 165 -9.86 4.50 14.47
CA ASN A 165 -10.06 5.94 14.30
C ASN A 165 -9.87 6.41 12.84
N PHE A 166 -10.54 5.71 11.91
CA PHE A 166 -10.55 6.03 10.48
C PHE A 166 -11.63 7.06 10.18
N GLN A 167 -11.28 8.13 9.47
CA GLN A 167 -12.19 9.19 9.07
C GLN A 167 -12.04 9.52 7.58
N VAL A 168 -13.16 9.72 6.91
CA VAL A 168 -13.24 10.19 5.52
C VAL A 168 -14.24 11.33 5.45
N GLU A 169 -13.81 12.45 4.88
CA GLU A 169 -14.62 13.64 4.60
C GLU A 169 -14.33 14.12 3.18
N ASP A 170 -15.36 14.41 2.40
CA ASP A 170 -15.23 14.94 1.04
C ASP A 170 -14.27 14.11 0.16
N PHE A 171 -14.49 12.80 0.14
CA PHE A 171 -13.73 11.85 -0.69
C PHE A 171 -14.57 11.49 -1.92
N ALA A 172 -14.02 11.67 -3.14
CA ALA A 172 -14.75 11.41 -4.37
C ALA A 172 -15.22 9.94 -4.45
N GLY A 173 -16.53 9.74 -4.47
CA GLY A 173 -17.17 8.42 -4.59
C GLY A 173 -17.35 7.65 -3.27
N VAL A 174 -16.94 8.19 -2.14
CA VAL A 174 -17.16 7.61 -0.81
C VAL A 174 -17.90 8.61 0.07
N LYS A 175 -18.99 8.18 0.72
CA LYS A 175 -19.69 9.03 1.69
C LYS A 175 -18.84 9.28 2.92
N ASP A 176 -19.01 10.44 3.54
CA ASP A 176 -18.37 10.76 4.82
C ASP A 176 -18.59 9.65 5.83
N LYS A 177 -17.53 9.24 6.47
CA LYS A 177 -17.52 8.03 7.29
C LYS A 177 -16.56 8.17 8.47
N ASN A 178 -17.01 7.68 9.60
CA ASN A 178 -16.23 7.52 10.83
C ASN A 178 -16.27 6.06 11.26
N ILE A 179 -15.13 5.40 11.35
CA ILE A 179 -15.02 4.01 11.80
C ILE A 179 -14.09 3.99 13.01
N THR A 180 -14.64 3.58 14.16
CA THR A 180 -13.87 3.49 15.40
C THR A 180 -12.85 2.35 15.34
N SER A 181 -13.24 1.20 14.77
CA SER A 181 -12.36 0.05 14.61
C SER A 181 -12.81 -0.83 13.45
N ALA A 182 -11.86 -1.29 12.65
CA ALA A 182 -12.06 -2.27 11.57
C ALA A 182 -10.94 -3.31 11.62
N GLU A 183 -11.27 -4.56 11.85
CA GLU A 183 -10.29 -5.67 11.80
C GLU A 183 -9.96 -6.07 10.35
N ASN A 184 -11.00 -6.21 9.53
CA ASN A 184 -10.88 -6.50 8.10
C ASN A 184 -12.12 -5.96 7.39
N GLN A 185 -11.98 -4.85 6.65
CA GLN A 185 -13.10 -4.19 5.98
C GLN A 185 -12.69 -3.62 4.64
N GLU A 186 -13.55 -3.79 3.64
CA GLU A 186 -13.46 -3.15 2.33
C GLU A 186 -14.52 -2.05 2.20
N ILE A 187 -14.16 -0.95 1.55
CA ILE A 187 -15.06 0.18 1.30
C ILE A 187 -15.12 0.43 -0.20
N TYR A 188 -16.31 0.22 -0.77
CA TYR A 188 -16.60 0.40 -2.21
C TYR A 188 -17.27 1.74 -2.52
N LYS A 189 -18.09 2.25 -1.61
CA LYS A 189 -18.81 3.55 -1.71
C LYS A 189 -19.07 4.12 -0.32
#